data_6548fb7d37751e3369e1f9de2dd6c19c
#
_entry.id   6548fb7d37751e3369e1f9de2dd6c19c
#
_cell.length_a   1.000
_cell.length_b   1.000
_cell.length_c   1.000
_cell.angle_alpha   90.00
_cell.angle_beta   90.00
_cell.angle_gamma   90.00
#
_symmetry.space_group_name_H-M   'P 1'
#
loop_
_entity.id
_entity.type
_entity.pdbx_description
1 polymer ?
#
loop_
_entity_poly.entity_id
_entity_poly.type
_entity_poly.pdbx_seq_one_letter_code
_entity_poly.pdbx_strand_id
1 'polypeptide(L)'
;MKKLKNIFLSLLLFSSSALAQVSDPVLMTVNGKEVRRSEFEYAFNKNNSNLVEDGQTVEEYLPMYIDFKLKVAEAEALGLDTVASFREEYKRDRAQMAEDYLIDPNFVENEAYRIYAKDSATIGKDGFLNLSHIVFVVKQKEDKAAVALAKARIDSVYTMLQAGKTFEETAAKFGIPARALEPFEIIRGQAYPEFEAVAFGLSDGEYSKPFESPAGFHVVMRISTRPFGSFEEYKPAIMNMLEQQNIRERARQIRGQQLAEEFGGGLTPSQALALEDSLLESKYPEFGNLMREYYDGLLFFEVSTQEVWNKAQNDVAGVEKFFKKNKKKYKFETPRFRGAVIQANTQENIDNIKSMIAGKGISEYKSVIDANLPKDSMRNVRVEIGVFAIGDNAWVDKLAFGQGEGGKLRKGFTAVELEGRIIEKPETYLDVKGVVMNDYQKYLEEKWVESLRKKYKVKVNKDVLKTVNNHE
;
A
#
# COMPACT_ATOMS: atom_id res chain seq x y z
N MET A 1 19.43 -54.01 -17.54
CA MET A 1 20.24 -53.00 -16.85
C MET A 1 21.53 -52.76 -17.61
N LYS A 2 21.48 -51.89 -18.63
CA LYS A 2 22.64 -51.35 -19.40
C LYS A 2 22.10 -50.53 -20.58
N LYS A 3 21.41 -49.42 -20.32
CA LYS A 3 21.03 -48.39 -21.36
C LYS A 3 20.58 -47.05 -20.71
N LEU A 4 21.18 -46.67 -19.60
CA LEU A 4 20.86 -45.38 -18.93
C LEU A 4 22.13 -44.61 -18.54
N LYS A 5 23.19 -44.66 -19.33
CA LYS A 5 24.43 -43.95 -19.03
C LYS A 5 24.98 -43.00 -20.10
N ASN A 6 24.23 -42.70 -21.17
CA ASN A 6 24.77 -41.89 -22.25
C ASN A 6 23.85 -40.68 -22.67
N ILE A 7 23.10 -40.09 -21.77
CA ILE A 7 22.31 -38.86 -22.07
C ILE A 7 22.82 -37.63 -21.31
N PHE A 8 23.94 -37.71 -20.63
CA PHE A 8 24.42 -36.57 -19.80
C PHE A 8 25.67 -35.88 -20.35
N LEU A 9 25.98 -35.99 -21.65
CA LEU A 9 27.22 -35.41 -22.17
C LEU A 9 27.05 -34.70 -23.55
N SER A 10 25.97 -33.98 -23.80
CA SER A 10 25.83 -33.20 -25.03
C SER A 10 25.10 -31.87 -24.88
N LEU A 11 25.13 -31.25 -23.74
CA LEU A 11 24.55 -29.92 -23.53
C LEU A 11 25.55 -28.95 -22.86
N LEU A 12 26.69 -28.71 -23.53
CA LEU A 12 27.63 -27.66 -23.12
C LEU A 12 28.43 -27.19 -24.33
N LEU A 13 27.71 -26.64 -25.31
CA LEU A 13 28.29 -25.73 -26.32
C LEU A 13 27.37 -24.54 -26.48
N PHE A 14 27.13 -23.81 -25.38
CA PHE A 14 26.73 -22.43 -25.48
C PHE A 14 27.97 -21.62 -25.82
N SER A 15 27.94 -21.00 -27.00
CA SER A 15 28.85 -19.99 -27.43
C SER A 15 29.08 -18.99 -26.30
N SER A 16 30.27 -19.00 -25.73
CA SER A 16 30.80 -17.98 -24.85
C SER A 16 30.94 -16.67 -25.65
N SER A 17 29.87 -15.89 -25.79
CA SER A 17 30.01 -14.45 -25.83
C SER A 17 30.55 -14.09 -24.46
N ALA A 18 31.83 -13.78 -24.39
CA ALA A 18 32.48 -13.19 -23.23
C ALA A 18 31.84 -11.82 -23.00
N LEU A 19 30.71 -11.79 -22.32
CA LEU A 19 30.35 -10.66 -21.48
C LEU A 19 31.49 -10.62 -20.46
N ALA A 20 32.29 -9.59 -20.46
CA ALA A 20 33.27 -9.33 -19.43
C ALA A 20 32.49 -9.39 -18.11
N GLN A 21 32.67 -10.49 -17.37
CA GLN A 21 32.03 -10.66 -16.08
C GLN A 21 32.66 -9.59 -15.20
N VAL A 22 31.89 -8.52 -14.92
CA VAL A 22 32.36 -7.45 -14.04
C VAL A 22 32.79 -8.13 -12.74
N SER A 23 34.09 -8.04 -12.43
CA SER A 23 34.64 -8.62 -11.22
C SER A 23 33.89 -8.09 -10.00
N ASP A 24 33.28 -8.96 -9.23
CA ASP A 24 32.61 -8.62 -7.96
C ASP A 24 33.48 -9.11 -6.79
N PRO A 25 34.54 -8.34 -6.44
CA PRO A 25 35.51 -8.75 -5.43
C PRO A 25 34.91 -8.71 -4.03
N VAL A 26 35.51 -9.50 -3.13
CA VAL A 26 35.18 -9.50 -1.72
C VAL A 26 35.65 -8.20 -1.07
N LEU A 27 34.71 -7.38 -0.63
CA LEU A 27 34.96 -6.13 0.07
C LEU A 27 35.35 -6.37 1.52
N MET A 28 34.66 -7.26 2.19
CA MET A 28 35.01 -7.59 3.58
C MET A 28 34.54 -9.01 3.95
N THR A 29 35.05 -9.50 5.07
CA THR A 29 34.52 -10.71 5.72
C THR A 29 34.05 -10.37 7.13
N VAL A 30 32.89 -10.90 7.51
CA VAL A 30 32.32 -10.82 8.86
C VAL A 30 32.07 -12.24 9.35
N ASN A 31 32.73 -12.60 10.43
CA ASN A 31 32.69 -13.97 10.97
C ASN A 31 33.00 -15.07 9.92
N GLY A 32 33.90 -14.78 8.99
CA GLY A 32 34.27 -15.69 7.89
C GLY A 32 33.33 -15.68 6.69
N LYS A 33 32.17 -15.04 6.75
CA LYS A 33 31.29 -14.85 5.60
C LYS A 33 31.74 -13.68 4.75
N GLU A 34 31.73 -13.88 3.45
CA GLU A 34 32.10 -12.86 2.47
C GLU A 34 30.96 -11.87 2.25
N VAL A 35 31.31 -10.61 2.19
CA VAL A 35 30.47 -9.50 1.72
C VAL A 35 31.13 -8.92 0.47
N ARG A 36 30.44 -8.98 -0.63
CA ARG A 36 30.96 -8.52 -1.92
C ARG A 36 30.77 -7.02 -2.13
N ARG A 37 31.54 -6.46 -3.06
CA ARG A 37 31.44 -5.04 -3.38
C ARG A 37 30.05 -4.64 -3.84
N SER A 38 29.44 -5.41 -4.74
CA SER A 38 28.09 -5.14 -5.27
C SER A 38 27.01 -5.10 -4.19
N GLU A 39 27.11 -5.96 -3.18
CA GLU A 39 26.20 -6.00 -2.05
C GLU A 39 26.30 -4.72 -1.21
N PHE A 40 27.50 -4.27 -0.94
CA PHE A 40 27.75 -3.04 -0.20
C PHE A 40 27.30 -1.82 -1.01
N GLU A 41 27.64 -1.76 -2.30
CA GLU A 41 27.25 -0.67 -3.23
C GLU A 41 25.73 -0.54 -3.30
N TYR A 42 25.02 -1.66 -3.40
CA TYR A 42 23.56 -1.67 -3.41
C TYR A 42 22.98 -1.01 -2.14
N ALA A 43 23.44 -1.43 -0.97
CA ALA A 43 22.99 -0.87 0.30
C ALA A 43 23.40 0.60 0.47
N PHE A 44 24.63 0.95 0.10
CA PHE A 44 25.15 2.31 0.18
C PHE A 44 24.37 3.27 -0.72
N ASN A 45 24.18 2.91 -1.99
CA ASN A 45 23.51 3.76 -2.97
C ASN A 45 22.03 3.95 -2.62
N LYS A 46 21.35 2.90 -2.19
CA LYS A 46 19.95 2.96 -1.75
C LYS A 46 19.77 3.90 -0.55
N ASN A 47 20.65 3.84 0.43
CA ASN A 47 20.57 4.69 1.62
C ASN A 47 20.94 6.16 1.33
N ASN A 48 21.86 6.40 0.37
CA ASN A 48 22.26 7.75 -0.02
C ASN A 48 21.33 8.43 -1.04
N SER A 49 20.60 7.67 -1.85
CA SER A 49 19.67 8.23 -2.86
C SER A 49 18.52 9.04 -2.24
N ASN A 50 18.22 8.82 -0.97
CA ASN A 50 17.15 9.51 -0.23
C ASN A 50 17.64 10.76 0.53
N LEU A 51 18.95 11.06 0.53
CA LEU A 51 19.56 12.21 1.23
C LEU A 51 19.86 13.32 0.20
N VAL A 52 18.99 14.31 0.12
CA VAL A 52 18.99 15.34 -0.94
C VAL A 52 20.12 16.36 -0.79
N GLU A 53 20.74 16.54 0.38
CA GLU A 53 21.74 17.62 0.60
C GLU A 53 23.08 17.20 1.26
N ASP A 54 23.18 16.09 2.00
CA ASP A 54 24.44 15.65 2.64
C ASP A 54 24.59 14.12 2.58
N GLY A 55 24.88 13.57 1.40
CA GLY A 55 25.16 12.13 1.24
C GLY A 55 26.42 11.74 2.05
N GLN A 56 26.34 10.63 2.77
CA GLN A 56 27.49 10.06 3.48
C GLN A 56 28.55 9.58 2.48
N THR A 57 29.82 9.72 2.84
CA THR A 57 30.90 9.06 2.11
C THR A 57 30.93 7.55 2.36
N VAL A 58 31.61 6.81 1.51
CA VAL A 58 31.80 5.36 1.67
C VAL A 58 32.45 5.03 3.02
N GLU A 59 33.43 5.85 3.43
CA GLU A 59 34.17 5.71 4.69
C GLU A 59 33.28 5.96 5.91
N GLU A 60 32.35 6.89 5.83
CA GLU A 60 31.40 7.20 6.91
C GLU A 60 30.29 6.14 7.02
N TYR A 61 29.86 5.56 5.90
CA TYR A 61 28.84 4.53 5.88
C TYR A 61 29.37 3.15 6.33
N LEU A 62 30.62 2.82 6.01
CA LEU A 62 31.21 1.51 6.26
C LEU A 62 31.10 1.03 7.73
N PRO A 63 31.40 1.85 8.77
CA PRO A 63 31.27 1.42 10.16
C PRO A 63 29.84 1.01 10.53
N MET A 64 28.85 1.73 10.05
CA MET A 64 27.43 1.44 10.30
C MET A 64 27.01 0.13 9.59
N TYR A 65 27.47 -0.07 8.37
CA TYR A 65 27.21 -1.31 7.64
C TYR A 65 27.90 -2.52 8.27
N ILE A 66 29.11 -2.36 8.80
CA ILE A 66 29.78 -3.40 9.61
C ILE A 66 28.93 -3.77 10.82
N ASP A 67 28.42 -2.79 11.58
CA ASP A 67 27.59 -3.04 12.75
C ASP A 67 26.29 -3.75 12.40
N PHE A 68 25.68 -3.39 11.29
CA PHE A 68 24.53 -4.10 10.73
C PHE A 68 24.87 -5.59 10.45
N LYS A 69 25.97 -5.86 9.73
CA LYS A 69 26.39 -7.23 9.40
C LYS A 69 26.81 -8.05 10.63
N LEU A 70 27.36 -7.42 11.67
CA LEU A 70 27.65 -8.07 12.95
C LEU A 70 26.37 -8.53 13.66
N LYS A 71 25.31 -7.72 13.61
CA LYS A 71 24.00 -8.09 14.18
C LYS A 71 23.36 -9.24 13.41
N VAL A 72 23.47 -9.23 12.07
CA VAL A 72 23.03 -10.35 11.21
C VAL A 72 23.78 -11.62 11.56
N ALA A 73 25.11 -11.54 11.72
CA ALA A 73 25.92 -12.71 12.11
C ALA A 73 25.53 -13.26 13.50
N GLU A 74 25.14 -12.40 14.42
CA GLU A 74 24.60 -12.82 15.73
C GLU A 74 23.26 -13.52 15.58
N ALA A 75 22.34 -12.98 14.77
CA ALA A 75 21.04 -13.58 14.50
C ALA A 75 21.17 -15.00 13.95
N GLU A 76 22.07 -15.20 12.99
CA GLU A 76 22.37 -16.52 12.42
C GLU A 76 23.00 -17.46 13.46
N ALA A 77 23.93 -16.96 14.28
CA ALA A 77 24.54 -17.75 15.34
C ALA A 77 23.52 -18.20 16.42
N LEU A 78 22.45 -17.43 16.60
CA LEU A 78 21.30 -17.78 17.43
C LEU A 78 20.28 -18.68 16.71
N GLY A 79 20.48 -18.98 15.42
CA GLY A 79 19.59 -19.82 14.62
C GLY A 79 18.26 -19.17 14.26
N LEU A 80 18.16 -17.83 14.29
CA LEU A 80 16.91 -17.12 14.00
C LEU A 80 16.44 -17.34 12.56
N ASP A 81 17.36 -17.57 11.62
CA ASP A 81 17.10 -17.96 10.24
C ASP A 81 16.45 -19.35 10.09
N THR A 82 16.53 -20.17 11.13
CA THR A 82 15.96 -21.54 11.13
C THR A 82 14.55 -21.62 11.69
N VAL A 83 14.04 -20.52 12.29
CA VAL A 83 12.69 -20.45 12.86
C VAL A 83 11.64 -20.52 11.74
N ALA A 84 10.58 -21.28 11.98
CA ALA A 84 9.54 -21.52 10.97
C ALA A 84 8.89 -20.23 10.48
N SER A 85 8.55 -19.31 11.39
CA SER A 85 7.95 -18.01 11.05
C SER A 85 8.84 -17.18 10.11
N PHE A 86 10.15 -17.12 10.40
CA PHE A 86 11.12 -16.43 9.54
C PHE A 86 11.16 -17.03 8.14
N ARG A 87 11.24 -18.36 8.04
CA ARG A 87 11.31 -19.05 6.74
C ARG A 87 10.06 -18.87 5.91
N GLU A 88 8.90 -18.93 6.55
CA GLU A 88 7.61 -18.74 5.88
C GLU A 88 7.46 -17.29 5.40
N GLU A 89 7.83 -16.30 6.22
CA GLU A 89 7.82 -14.89 5.87
C GLU A 89 8.76 -14.61 4.70
N TYR A 90 10.02 -14.99 4.80
CA TYR A 90 11.01 -14.81 3.74
C TYR A 90 10.57 -15.48 2.43
N LYS A 91 10.07 -16.72 2.49
CA LYS A 91 9.60 -17.44 1.29
C LYS A 91 8.41 -16.76 0.63
N ARG A 92 7.44 -16.31 1.43
CA ARG A 92 6.24 -15.61 0.93
C ARG A 92 6.63 -14.31 0.24
N ASP A 93 7.45 -13.51 0.90
CA ASP A 93 7.77 -12.17 0.43
C ASP A 93 8.77 -12.22 -0.74
N ARG A 94 9.71 -13.19 -0.74
CA ARG A 94 10.55 -13.50 -1.92
C ARG A 94 9.69 -13.85 -3.13
N ALA A 95 8.69 -14.70 -2.96
CA ALA A 95 7.80 -15.08 -4.05
C ALA A 95 7.03 -13.88 -4.60
N GLN A 96 6.62 -12.96 -3.74
CA GLN A 96 5.98 -11.71 -4.17
C GLN A 96 6.93 -10.81 -4.96
N MET A 97 8.18 -10.64 -4.48
CA MET A 97 9.19 -9.83 -5.15
C MET A 97 9.68 -10.46 -6.48
N ALA A 98 9.69 -11.78 -6.57
CA ALA A 98 10.04 -12.52 -7.79
C ALA A 98 9.00 -12.36 -8.91
N GLU A 99 7.76 -12.01 -8.57
CA GLU A 99 6.66 -11.90 -9.54
C GLU A 99 6.99 -10.98 -10.71
N ASP A 100 7.57 -9.79 -10.43
CA ASP A 100 7.91 -8.79 -11.45
C ASP A 100 9.09 -9.21 -12.35
N TYR A 101 9.86 -10.21 -11.93
CA TYR A 101 10.94 -10.81 -12.73
C TYR A 101 10.47 -12.03 -13.54
N LEU A 102 9.44 -12.72 -13.06
CA LEU A 102 8.87 -13.89 -13.73
C LEU A 102 7.84 -13.50 -14.78
N ILE A 103 7.12 -12.41 -14.59
CA ILE A 103 6.07 -11.94 -15.48
C ILE A 103 6.47 -10.55 -16.00
N ASP A 104 6.22 -10.30 -17.30
CA ASP A 104 6.39 -8.96 -17.85
C ASP A 104 5.56 -7.94 -17.01
N PRO A 105 6.18 -6.97 -16.36
CA PRO A 105 5.47 -5.98 -15.55
C PRO A 105 4.44 -5.17 -16.36
N ASN A 106 4.64 -5.05 -17.66
CA ASN A 106 3.72 -4.37 -18.58
C ASN A 106 2.61 -5.27 -19.11
N PHE A 107 2.60 -6.57 -18.78
CA PHE A 107 1.65 -7.53 -19.36
C PHE A 107 0.20 -7.09 -19.15
N VAL A 108 -0.15 -6.67 -17.95
CA VAL A 108 -1.53 -6.27 -17.61
C VAL A 108 -1.93 -5.00 -18.36
N GLU A 109 -1.03 -4.03 -18.46
CA GLU A 109 -1.27 -2.78 -19.20
C GLU A 109 -1.37 -3.02 -20.71
N ASN A 110 -0.51 -3.87 -21.26
CA ASN A 110 -0.55 -4.28 -22.66
C ASN A 110 -1.86 -5.00 -23.00
N GLU A 111 -2.34 -5.86 -22.09
CA GLU A 111 -3.63 -6.54 -22.28
C GLU A 111 -4.81 -5.55 -22.15
N ALA A 112 -4.73 -4.59 -21.24
CA ALA A 112 -5.72 -3.51 -21.14
C ALA A 112 -5.77 -2.67 -22.43
N TYR A 113 -4.60 -2.32 -22.96
CA TYR A 113 -4.53 -1.61 -24.24
C TYR A 113 -5.08 -2.43 -25.40
N ARG A 114 -4.83 -3.75 -25.44
CA ARG A 114 -5.36 -4.66 -26.46
C ARG A 114 -6.89 -4.70 -26.44
N ILE A 115 -7.50 -4.73 -25.24
CA ILE A 115 -8.96 -4.68 -25.09
C ILE A 115 -9.48 -3.34 -25.60
N TYR A 116 -8.91 -2.25 -25.13
CA TYR A 116 -9.25 -0.90 -25.57
C TYR A 116 -9.19 -0.75 -27.10
N ALA A 117 -8.09 -1.20 -27.71
CA ALA A 117 -7.90 -1.10 -29.15
C ALA A 117 -8.95 -1.90 -29.93
N LYS A 118 -9.32 -3.08 -29.43
CA LYS A 118 -10.39 -3.89 -30.01
C LYS A 118 -11.75 -3.19 -29.94
N ASP A 119 -12.09 -2.63 -28.77
CA ASP A 119 -13.35 -1.93 -28.56
C ASP A 119 -13.40 -0.65 -29.39
N SER A 120 -12.30 0.11 -29.42
CA SER A 120 -12.15 1.27 -30.28
C SER A 120 -12.35 0.96 -31.77
N ALA A 121 -11.78 -0.16 -32.23
CA ALA A 121 -11.94 -0.61 -33.60
C ALA A 121 -13.39 -1.03 -33.89
N THR A 122 -14.07 -1.66 -32.94
CA THR A 122 -15.47 -2.10 -33.06
C THR A 122 -16.42 -0.90 -33.09
N ILE A 123 -16.23 0.07 -32.24
CA ILE A 123 -17.07 1.29 -32.15
C ILE A 123 -16.77 2.22 -33.32
N GLY A 124 -15.50 2.28 -33.72
CA GLY A 124 -15.06 3.03 -34.89
C GLY A 124 -15.18 4.56 -34.68
N LYS A 125 -15.05 5.29 -35.80
CA LYS A 125 -15.10 6.76 -35.85
C LYS A 125 -16.50 7.32 -35.62
N ASP A 126 -17.54 6.51 -35.77
CA ASP A 126 -18.92 6.97 -35.61
C ASP A 126 -19.31 7.11 -34.14
N GLY A 127 -18.59 6.45 -33.23
CA GLY A 127 -18.82 6.54 -31.80
C GLY A 127 -20.15 5.94 -31.35
N PHE A 128 -20.67 6.49 -30.25
CA PHE A 128 -21.98 6.16 -29.71
C PHE A 128 -23.00 7.16 -30.17
N LEU A 129 -24.10 6.70 -30.78
CA LEU A 129 -25.24 7.55 -31.07
C LEU A 129 -26.24 7.49 -29.90
N ASN A 130 -26.55 8.63 -29.33
CA ASN A 130 -27.64 8.77 -28.38
C ASN A 130 -28.92 9.14 -29.14
N LEU A 131 -29.88 8.25 -29.09
CA LEU A 131 -31.08 8.27 -29.93
C LEU A 131 -32.34 8.26 -29.06
N SER A 132 -33.40 8.83 -29.57
CA SER A 132 -34.78 8.52 -29.19
C SER A 132 -35.60 8.11 -30.39
N HIS A 133 -36.59 7.25 -30.26
CA HIS A 133 -37.42 6.88 -31.39
C HIS A 133 -38.90 6.75 -31.04
N ILE A 134 -39.74 6.96 -32.05
CA ILE A 134 -41.13 6.61 -32.04
C ILE A 134 -41.28 5.40 -32.97
N VAL A 135 -41.86 4.32 -32.48
CA VAL A 135 -42.04 3.10 -33.25
C VAL A 135 -43.48 2.57 -33.15
N PHE A 136 -44.01 2.19 -34.25
CA PHE A 136 -45.22 1.34 -34.33
C PHE A 136 -44.80 -0.06 -34.72
N VAL A 137 -44.80 -0.94 -33.74
CA VAL A 137 -44.36 -2.34 -33.90
C VAL A 137 -45.31 -3.08 -34.81
N VAL A 138 -44.74 -3.81 -35.78
CA VAL A 138 -45.46 -4.72 -36.64
C VAL A 138 -44.89 -6.11 -36.46
N LYS A 139 -45.71 -7.07 -36.03
CA LYS A 139 -45.26 -8.45 -35.84
C LYS A 139 -45.17 -9.18 -37.19
N GLN A 140 -44.22 -10.12 -37.28
CA GLN A 140 -44.18 -11.05 -38.42
C GLN A 140 -45.52 -11.78 -38.49
N LYS A 141 -46.23 -11.71 -39.64
CA LYS A 141 -47.58 -12.28 -39.91
C LYS A 141 -48.76 -11.39 -39.47
N GLU A 142 -48.56 -10.09 -39.23
CA GLU A 142 -49.69 -9.18 -39.09
C GLU A 142 -50.49 -9.05 -40.40
N ASP A 143 -51.77 -8.76 -40.29
CA ASP A 143 -52.60 -8.57 -41.47
C ASP A 143 -52.23 -7.25 -42.19
N LYS A 144 -52.58 -7.16 -43.48
CA LYS A 144 -52.29 -5.99 -44.29
C LYS A 144 -52.91 -4.69 -43.78
N ALA A 145 -54.04 -4.78 -43.08
CA ALA A 145 -54.72 -3.60 -42.50
C ALA A 145 -53.94 -3.05 -41.30
N ALA A 146 -53.43 -3.92 -40.42
CA ALA A 146 -52.59 -3.52 -39.28
C ALA A 146 -51.27 -2.89 -39.77
N VAL A 147 -50.64 -3.45 -40.78
CA VAL A 147 -49.42 -2.87 -41.39
C VAL A 147 -49.70 -1.49 -41.96
N ALA A 148 -50.79 -1.35 -42.74
CA ALA A 148 -51.20 -0.06 -43.31
C ALA A 148 -51.51 0.98 -42.25
N LEU A 149 -52.14 0.56 -41.14
CA LEU A 149 -52.44 1.48 -40.01
C LEU A 149 -51.14 1.94 -39.32
N ALA A 150 -50.21 1.04 -39.06
CA ALA A 150 -48.92 1.38 -38.47
C ALA A 150 -48.14 2.39 -39.32
N LYS A 151 -48.13 2.14 -40.65
CA LYS A 151 -47.54 3.07 -41.63
C LYS A 151 -48.23 4.44 -41.59
N ALA A 152 -49.55 4.49 -41.64
CA ALA A 152 -50.31 5.77 -41.61
C ALA A 152 -50.06 6.55 -40.30
N ARG A 153 -49.90 5.86 -39.16
CA ARG A 153 -49.58 6.46 -37.89
C ARG A 153 -48.16 7.07 -37.87
N ILE A 154 -47.14 6.38 -38.37
CA ILE A 154 -45.78 6.91 -38.41
C ILE A 154 -45.65 8.09 -39.37
N ASP A 155 -46.40 8.05 -40.55
CA ASP A 155 -46.47 9.19 -41.45
C ASP A 155 -47.12 10.40 -40.79
N SER A 156 -48.15 10.22 -39.95
CA SER A 156 -48.78 11.26 -39.17
C SER A 156 -47.86 11.85 -38.10
N VAL A 157 -47.03 10.97 -37.43
CA VAL A 157 -45.94 11.42 -36.52
C VAL A 157 -45.01 12.38 -37.23
N TYR A 158 -44.54 12.03 -38.41
CA TYR A 158 -43.62 12.83 -39.21
C TYR A 158 -44.24 14.17 -39.60
N THR A 159 -45.50 14.17 -40.02
CA THR A 159 -46.23 15.38 -40.36
C THR A 159 -46.34 16.36 -39.17
N MET A 160 -46.60 15.80 -37.97
CA MET A 160 -46.65 16.64 -36.75
C MET A 160 -45.29 17.24 -36.39
N LEU A 161 -44.22 16.47 -36.53
CA LEU A 161 -42.86 16.96 -36.30
C LEU A 161 -42.47 18.07 -37.30
N GLN A 162 -42.86 17.92 -38.59
CA GLN A 162 -42.67 18.94 -39.58
C GLN A 162 -43.51 20.23 -39.32
N ALA A 163 -44.63 20.09 -38.63
CA ALA A 163 -45.44 21.22 -38.16
C ALA A 163 -44.87 21.87 -36.86
N GLY A 164 -43.68 21.49 -36.41
CA GLY A 164 -43.01 22.09 -35.25
C GLY A 164 -43.41 21.54 -33.90
N LYS A 165 -44.13 20.38 -33.85
CA LYS A 165 -44.40 19.69 -32.60
C LYS A 165 -43.14 18.98 -32.09
N THR A 166 -42.99 18.89 -30.76
CA THR A 166 -41.89 18.15 -30.17
C THR A 166 -42.09 16.64 -30.29
N PHE A 167 -41.04 15.87 -30.03
CA PHE A 167 -41.10 14.41 -30.01
C PHE A 167 -42.06 13.89 -28.95
N GLU A 168 -42.04 14.55 -27.76
CA GLU A 168 -42.88 14.21 -26.61
C GLU A 168 -44.36 14.56 -26.87
N GLU A 169 -44.66 15.75 -27.38
CA GLU A 169 -46.02 16.14 -27.75
C GLU A 169 -46.62 15.22 -28.80
N THR A 170 -45.79 14.82 -29.78
CA THR A 170 -46.19 13.95 -30.84
C THR A 170 -46.46 12.54 -30.34
N ALA A 171 -45.54 11.98 -29.53
CA ALA A 171 -45.71 10.64 -28.92
C ALA A 171 -46.97 10.57 -28.04
N ALA A 172 -47.22 11.59 -27.21
CA ALA A 172 -48.38 11.67 -26.34
C ALA A 172 -49.70 11.64 -27.12
N LYS A 173 -49.75 12.26 -28.30
CA LYS A 173 -50.93 12.24 -29.20
C LYS A 173 -51.32 10.84 -29.65
N PHE A 174 -50.33 9.93 -29.77
CA PHE A 174 -50.53 8.53 -30.15
C PHE A 174 -50.58 7.57 -28.97
N GLY A 175 -50.63 8.10 -27.74
CA GLY A 175 -50.67 7.27 -26.52
C GLY A 175 -49.36 6.57 -26.17
N ILE A 176 -48.26 7.06 -26.73
CA ILE A 176 -46.91 6.50 -26.45
C ILE A 176 -46.44 7.12 -25.13
N PRO A 177 -46.13 6.29 -24.10
CA PRO A 177 -45.70 6.80 -22.82
C PRO A 177 -44.30 7.44 -22.89
N ALA A 178 -44.05 8.48 -22.08
CA ALA A 178 -42.76 9.19 -22.06
C ALA A 178 -41.55 8.28 -21.88
N ARG A 179 -41.68 7.21 -21.07
CA ARG A 179 -40.62 6.21 -20.88
C ARG A 179 -40.16 5.49 -22.17
N ALA A 180 -41.03 5.46 -23.19
CA ALA A 180 -40.69 4.85 -24.50
C ALA A 180 -39.82 5.78 -25.36
N LEU A 181 -39.66 7.04 -24.91
CA LEU A 181 -38.81 8.05 -25.56
C LEU A 181 -37.49 8.25 -24.81
N GLU A 182 -37.29 7.50 -23.70
CA GLU A 182 -36.02 7.59 -22.98
C GLU A 182 -34.84 7.35 -23.93
N PRO A 183 -33.83 8.23 -23.91
CA PRO A 183 -32.67 8.09 -24.79
C PRO A 183 -31.94 6.78 -24.58
N PHE A 184 -31.46 6.20 -25.67
CA PHE A 184 -30.63 4.98 -25.64
C PHE A 184 -29.42 5.15 -26.57
N GLU A 185 -28.30 4.51 -26.20
CA GLU A 185 -27.08 4.54 -27.01
C GLU A 185 -26.99 3.29 -27.89
N ILE A 186 -26.51 3.46 -29.13
CA ILE A 186 -26.10 2.37 -29.99
C ILE A 186 -24.73 2.63 -30.60
N ILE A 187 -24.06 1.55 -30.97
CA ILE A 187 -22.92 1.55 -31.88
C ILE A 187 -23.27 0.74 -33.14
N ARG A 188 -22.47 0.82 -34.18
CA ARG A 188 -22.68 0.03 -35.39
C ARG A 188 -22.68 -1.49 -35.08
N GLY A 189 -23.59 -2.19 -35.72
CA GLY A 189 -23.78 -3.65 -35.57
C GLY A 189 -24.72 -4.06 -34.43
N GLN A 190 -25.33 -3.10 -33.69
CA GLN A 190 -26.26 -3.38 -32.59
C GLN A 190 -27.74 -3.31 -32.96
N ALA A 191 -28.07 -2.73 -34.09
CA ALA A 191 -29.45 -2.60 -34.55
C ALA A 191 -29.67 -3.23 -35.93
N TYR A 192 -30.91 -3.26 -36.37
CA TYR A 192 -31.22 -3.70 -37.72
C TYR A 192 -30.54 -2.81 -38.78
N PRO A 193 -30.03 -3.39 -39.88
CA PRO A 193 -29.31 -2.61 -40.91
C PRO A 193 -30.06 -1.40 -41.42
N GLU A 194 -31.39 -1.52 -41.59
CA GLU A 194 -32.25 -0.43 -42.05
C GLU A 194 -32.31 0.69 -41.01
N PHE A 195 -32.35 0.35 -39.72
CA PHE A 195 -32.34 1.32 -38.62
C PHE A 195 -30.98 2.04 -38.55
N GLU A 196 -29.90 1.30 -38.62
CA GLU A 196 -28.55 1.86 -38.60
C GLU A 196 -28.29 2.77 -39.79
N ALA A 197 -28.69 2.36 -40.98
CA ALA A 197 -28.49 3.16 -42.18
C ALA A 197 -29.15 4.56 -42.05
N VAL A 198 -30.31 4.62 -41.39
CA VAL A 198 -30.99 5.89 -41.13
C VAL A 198 -30.34 6.65 -39.96
N ALA A 199 -30.18 5.99 -38.78
CA ALA A 199 -29.72 6.65 -37.57
C ALA A 199 -28.30 7.26 -37.70
N PHE A 200 -27.37 6.53 -38.33
CA PHE A 200 -26.00 7.00 -38.60
C PHE A 200 -25.91 8.04 -39.71
N GLY A 201 -26.96 8.19 -40.51
CA GLY A 201 -27.05 9.23 -41.56
C GLY A 201 -27.57 10.58 -41.07
N LEU A 202 -28.13 10.66 -39.87
CA LEU A 202 -28.64 11.90 -39.28
C LEU A 202 -27.52 12.75 -38.67
N SER A 203 -27.75 14.04 -38.58
CA SER A 203 -26.98 14.98 -37.75
C SER A 203 -27.52 15.05 -36.32
N ASP A 204 -26.70 15.50 -35.35
CA ASP A 204 -27.18 15.72 -33.99
C ASP A 204 -28.34 16.74 -33.95
N GLY A 205 -29.40 16.38 -33.27
CA GLY A 205 -30.66 17.18 -33.23
C GLY A 205 -31.61 16.88 -34.38
N GLU A 206 -31.25 16.09 -35.39
CA GLU A 206 -32.07 15.77 -36.55
C GLU A 206 -32.93 14.53 -36.28
N TYR A 207 -34.15 14.52 -36.86
CA TYR A 207 -35.03 13.35 -36.89
C TYR A 207 -35.24 12.83 -38.31
N SER A 208 -35.42 11.54 -38.42
CA SER A 208 -35.54 10.85 -39.70
C SER A 208 -36.94 11.09 -40.37
N LYS A 209 -36.98 10.82 -41.68
CA LYS A 209 -38.25 10.45 -42.34
C LYS A 209 -38.74 9.11 -41.81
N PRO A 210 -40.05 8.81 -41.95
CA PRO A 210 -40.56 7.48 -41.68
C PRO A 210 -39.83 6.38 -42.47
N PHE A 211 -39.43 5.30 -41.82
CA PHE A 211 -38.81 4.16 -42.46
C PHE A 211 -39.27 2.85 -41.81
N GLU A 212 -39.07 1.74 -42.49
CA GLU A 212 -39.42 0.40 -42.04
C GLU A 212 -38.20 -0.40 -41.65
N SER A 213 -38.33 -1.21 -40.59
CA SER A 213 -37.39 -2.26 -40.21
C SER A 213 -38.15 -3.52 -39.86
N PRO A 214 -37.46 -4.66 -39.64
CA PRO A 214 -38.14 -5.88 -39.16
C PRO A 214 -38.93 -5.73 -37.86
N ALA A 215 -38.72 -4.66 -37.08
CA ALA A 215 -39.46 -4.35 -35.86
C ALA A 215 -40.72 -3.51 -36.10
N GLY A 216 -40.89 -2.89 -37.28
CA GLY A 216 -42.03 -2.02 -37.61
C GLY A 216 -41.63 -0.71 -38.27
N PHE A 217 -42.47 0.30 -38.15
CA PHE A 217 -42.26 1.64 -38.70
C PHE A 217 -41.75 2.61 -37.67
N HIS A 218 -40.70 3.37 -38.04
CA HIS A 218 -39.94 4.23 -37.13
C HIS A 218 -39.84 5.67 -37.62
N VAL A 219 -39.75 6.60 -36.66
CA VAL A 219 -39.07 7.86 -36.81
C VAL A 219 -38.06 7.92 -35.68
N VAL A 220 -36.78 8.10 -35.97
CA VAL A 220 -35.68 8.19 -35.00
C VAL A 220 -35.14 9.62 -34.94
N MET A 221 -34.83 10.11 -33.76
CA MET A 221 -34.14 11.38 -33.51
C MET A 221 -32.76 11.08 -32.98
N ARG A 222 -31.76 11.64 -33.61
CA ARG A 222 -30.39 11.63 -33.09
C ARG A 222 -30.22 12.82 -32.15
N ILE A 223 -30.09 12.53 -30.85
CA ILE A 223 -29.95 13.56 -29.83
C ILE A 223 -28.53 14.09 -29.82
N SER A 224 -27.56 13.20 -29.78
CA SER A 224 -26.13 13.55 -29.76
C SER A 224 -25.26 12.38 -30.18
N THR A 225 -24.01 12.72 -30.48
CA THR A 225 -22.95 11.72 -30.74
C THR A 225 -21.87 11.87 -29.70
N ARG A 226 -21.44 10.74 -29.14
CA ARG A 226 -20.31 10.70 -28.23
C ARG A 226 -19.19 9.88 -28.87
N PRO A 227 -17.98 10.46 -29.05
CA PRO A 227 -16.85 9.68 -29.54
C PRO A 227 -16.43 8.62 -28.51
N PHE A 228 -15.74 7.57 -28.97
CA PHE A 228 -15.06 6.68 -28.06
C PHE A 228 -13.91 7.45 -27.41
N GLY A 229 -13.82 7.39 -26.08
CA GLY A 229 -12.83 8.14 -25.31
C GLY A 229 -11.41 7.61 -25.48
N SER A 230 -10.45 8.27 -24.83
CA SER A 230 -9.03 7.88 -24.83
C SER A 230 -8.78 6.61 -24.01
N PHE A 231 -7.62 5.98 -24.23
CA PHE A 231 -7.20 4.84 -23.41
C PHE A 231 -7.14 5.19 -21.91
N GLU A 232 -6.64 6.36 -21.59
CA GLU A 232 -6.51 6.81 -20.19
C GLU A 232 -7.86 6.93 -19.47
N GLU A 233 -8.93 7.26 -20.21
CA GLU A 233 -10.31 7.31 -19.65
C GLU A 233 -10.85 5.91 -19.33
N TYR A 234 -10.57 4.92 -20.17
CA TYR A 234 -11.08 3.54 -20.02
C TYR A 234 -10.14 2.65 -19.20
N LYS A 235 -8.85 2.97 -19.12
CA LYS A 235 -7.81 2.17 -18.46
C LYS A 235 -8.21 1.74 -17.04
N PRO A 236 -8.70 2.61 -16.13
CA PRO A 236 -9.05 2.19 -14.77
C PRO A 236 -10.16 1.11 -14.74
N ALA A 237 -11.16 1.25 -15.60
CA ALA A 237 -12.26 0.29 -15.67
C ALA A 237 -11.81 -1.07 -16.25
N ILE A 238 -10.99 -1.04 -17.30
CA ILE A 238 -10.44 -2.24 -17.92
C ILE A 238 -9.49 -2.95 -16.95
N MET A 239 -8.62 -2.21 -16.27
CA MET A 239 -7.70 -2.76 -15.26
C MET A 239 -8.44 -3.46 -14.12
N ASN A 240 -9.48 -2.82 -13.58
CA ASN A 240 -10.31 -3.44 -12.55
C ASN A 240 -11.00 -4.73 -13.03
N MET A 241 -11.51 -4.73 -14.26
CA MET A 241 -12.09 -5.95 -14.89
C MET A 241 -11.04 -7.06 -15.03
N LEU A 242 -9.82 -6.73 -15.46
CA LEU A 242 -8.73 -7.70 -15.62
C LEU A 242 -8.30 -8.28 -14.28
N GLU A 243 -8.22 -7.46 -13.24
CA GLU A 243 -7.91 -7.91 -11.88
C GLU A 243 -8.97 -8.89 -11.35
N GLN A 244 -10.26 -8.60 -11.56
CA GLN A 244 -11.35 -9.52 -11.20
C GLN A 244 -11.29 -10.85 -11.97
N GLN A 245 -10.68 -10.87 -13.15
CA GLN A 245 -10.46 -12.07 -13.97
C GLN A 245 -9.15 -12.81 -13.66
N ASN A 246 -8.45 -12.46 -12.58
CA ASN A 246 -7.16 -13.04 -12.21
C ASN A 246 -6.12 -13.01 -13.36
N ILE A 247 -6.00 -11.85 -14.01
CA ILE A 247 -5.12 -11.68 -15.19
C ILE A 247 -3.66 -12.06 -14.90
N ARG A 248 -3.19 -11.88 -13.66
CA ARG A 248 -1.83 -12.26 -13.26
C ARG A 248 -1.60 -13.77 -13.36
N GLU A 249 -2.57 -14.59 -12.96
CA GLU A 249 -2.47 -16.04 -13.10
C GLU A 249 -2.42 -16.46 -14.59
N ARG A 250 -3.19 -15.80 -15.42
CA ARG A 250 -3.10 -16.00 -16.88
C ARG A 250 -1.74 -15.62 -17.45
N ALA A 251 -1.16 -14.50 -16.96
CA ALA A 251 0.19 -14.10 -17.34
C ALA A 251 1.23 -15.15 -16.96
N ARG A 252 1.13 -15.71 -15.74
CA ARG A 252 1.99 -16.82 -15.28
C ARG A 252 1.88 -18.05 -16.19
N GLN A 253 0.67 -18.46 -16.54
CA GLN A 253 0.45 -19.61 -17.43
C GLN A 253 1.09 -19.39 -18.81
N ILE A 254 0.90 -18.20 -19.38
CA ILE A 254 1.50 -17.84 -20.69
C ILE A 254 3.02 -17.84 -20.57
N ARG A 255 3.59 -17.20 -19.54
CA ARG A 255 5.04 -17.17 -19.33
C ARG A 255 5.61 -18.57 -19.07
N GLY A 256 4.91 -19.39 -18.30
CA GLY A 256 5.29 -20.77 -18.05
C GLY A 256 5.33 -21.62 -19.33
N GLN A 257 4.39 -21.42 -20.25
CA GLN A 257 4.40 -22.07 -21.55
C GLN A 257 5.61 -21.64 -22.39
N GLN A 258 5.87 -20.34 -22.48
CA GLN A 258 7.04 -19.81 -23.18
C GLN A 258 8.34 -20.37 -22.62
N LEU A 259 8.50 -20.38 -21.29
CA LEU A 259 9.69 -20.94 -20.63
C LEU A 259 9.85 -22.44 -20.87
N ALA A 260 8.73 -23.19 -20.89
CA ALA A 260 8.78 -24.61 -21.17
C ALA A 260 9.26 -24.89 -22.61
N GLU A 261 8.91 -24.05 -23.56
CA GLU A 261 9.41 -24.09 -24.93
C GLU A 261 10.90 -23.68 -25.00
N GLU A 262 11.26 -22.57 -24.31
CA GLU A 262 12.64 -22.04 -24.26
C GLU A 262 13.63 -23.05 -23.65
N PHE A 263 13.27 -23.65 -22.50
CA PHE A 263 14.13 -24.63 -21.83
C PHE A 263 14.10 -26.00 -22.49
N GLY A 264 13.01 -26.36 -23.15
CA GLY A 264 12.84 -27.68 -23.76
C GLY A 264 12.74 -28.81 -22.72
N GLY A 265 13.09 -30.03 -23.14
CA GLY A 265 13.19 -31.17 -22.22
C GLY A 265 11.87 -31.72 -21.68
N GLY A 266 10.71 -31.27 -22.22
CA GLY A 266 9.39 -31.74 -21.80
C GLY A 266 8.92 -31.22 -20.44
N LEU A 267 9.44 -30.08 -20.00
CA LEU A 267 9.00 -29.43 -18.78
C LEU A 267 7.53 -28.97 -18.89
N THR A 268 6.78 -29.14 -17.82
CA THR A 268 5.48 -28.48 -17.70
C THR A 268 5.67 -26.98 -17.46
N PRO A 269 4.66 -26.12 -17.80
CA PRO A 269 4.72 -24.69 -17.53
C PRO A 269 5.09 -24.33 -16.07
N SER A 270 4.55 -25.07 -15.11
CA SER A 270 4.86 -24.87 -13.69
C SER A 270 6.31 -25.25 -13.33
N GLN A 271 6.84 -26.32 -13.92
CA GLN A 271 8.24 -26.71 -13.72
C GLN A 271 9.20 -25.71 -14.34
N ALA A 272 8.86 -25.17 -15.51
CA ALA A 272 9.66 -24.17 -16.19
C ALA A 272 9.69 -22.83 -15.39
N LEU A 273 8.54 -22.40 -14.86
CA LEU A 273 8.48 -21.24 -13.95
C LEU A 273 9.30 -21.46 -12.68
N ALA A 274 9.21 -22.64 -12.05
CA ALA A 274 9.98 -22.95 -10.86
C ALA A 274 11.49 -23.00 -11.12
N LEU A 275 11.89 -23.46 -12.31
CA LEU A 275 13.29 -23.43 -12.74
C LEU A 275 13.76 -22.00 -12.95
N GLU A 276 12.98 -21.17 -13.65
CA GLU A 276 13.29 -19.75 -13.84
C GLU A 276 13.40 -19.01 -12.51
N ASP A 277 12.43 -19.21 -11.60
CA ASP A 277 12.46 -18.65 -10.24
C ASP A 277 13.73 -19.00 -9.47
N SER A 278 14.20 -20.23 -9.59
CA SER A 278 15.44 -20.68 -8.94
C SER A 278 16.71 -20.07 -9.50
N LEU A 279 16.63 -19.43 -10.67
CA LEU A 279 17.75 -18.80 -11.37
C LEU A 279 17.78 -17.28 -11.20
N LEU A 280 16.74 -16.67 -10.61
CA LEU A 280 16.58 -15.20 -10.58
C LEU A 280 17.77 -14.50 -9.95
N GLU A 281 18.25 -14.98 -8.78
CA GLU A 281 19.39 -14.36 -8.10
C GLU A 281 20.70 -14.42 -8.89
N SER A 282 20.83 -15.40 -9.78
CA SER A 282 22.00 -15.51 -10.66
C SER A 282 21.85 -14.77 -11.98
N LYS A 283 20.63 -14.66 -12.50
CA LYS A 283 20.31 -13.95 -13.75
C LYS A 283 20.24 -12.43 -13.55
N TYR A 284 19.74 -12.00 -12.41
CA TYR A 284 19.47 -10.61 -12.06
C TYR A 284 20.22 -10.25 -10.77
N PRO A 285 21.45 -9.71 -10.88
CA PRO A 285 22.26 -9.34 -9.71
C PRO A 285 21.52 -8.39 -8.75
N GLU A 286 20.72 -7.49 -9.28
CA GLU A 286 19.88 -6.57 -8.50
C GLU A 286 18.85 -7.31 -7.66
N PHE A 287 18.22 -8.36 -8.19
CA PHE A 287 17.32 -9.21 -7.44
C PHE A 287 18.06 -9.99 -6.33
N GLY A 288 19.25 -10.50 -6.66
CA GLY A 288 20.11 -11.16 -5.67
C GLY A 288 20.49 -10.24 -4.50
N ASN A 289 20.82 -8.99 -4.80
CA ASN A 289 21.15 -7.99 -3.77
C ASN A 289 19.91 -7.59 -2.96
N LEU A 290 18.75 -7.41 -3.62
CA LEU A 290 17.48 -7.13 -2.96
C LEU A 290 17.11 -8.25 -1.98
N MET A 291 17.21 -9.51 -2.41
CA MET A 291 16.86 -10.66 -1.56
C MET A 291 17.82 -10.82 -0.38
N ARG A 292 19.10 -10.52 -0.57
CA ARG A 292 20.09 -10.54 0.50
C ARG A 292 19.83 -9.43 1.51
N GLU A 293 19.58 -8.21 1.05
CA GLU A 293 19.21 -7.10 1.94
C GLU A 293 17.95 -7.39 2.74
N TYR A 294 16.95 -7.99 2.09
CA TYR A 294 15.70 -8.37 2.75
C TYR A 294 15.91 -9.45 3.82
N TYR A 295 16.65 -10.51 3.48
CA TYR A 295 17.01 -11.57 4.43
C TYR A 295 17.76 -11.01 5.64
N ASP A 296 18.80 -10.22 5.40
CA ASP A 296 19.58 -9.57 6.45
C ASP A 296 18.75 -8.60 7.29
N GLY A 297 17.83 -7.87 6.64
CA GLY A 297 16.91 -6.94 7.30
C GLY A 297 15.96 -7.62 8.27
N LEU A 298 15.40 -8.75 7.89
CA LEU A 298 14.55 -9.56 8.77
C LEU A 298 15.33 -10.07 9.98
N LEU A 299 16.55 -10.59 9.78
CA LEU A 299 17.41 -11.05 10.85
C LEU A 299 17.82 -9.92 11.79
N PHE A 300 18.19 -8.78 11.22
CA PHE A 300 18.53 -7.58 11.98
C PHE A 300 17.38 -7.11 12.86
N PHE A 301 16.15 -7.08 12.31
CA PHE A 301 14.96 -6.69 13.05
C PHE A 301 14.68 -7.63 14.23
N GLU A 302 14.70 -8.92 13.96
CA GLU A 302 14.40 -9.94 14.98
C GLU A 302 15.43 -9.92 16.12
N VAL A 303 16.71 -9.93 15.80
CA VAL A 303 17.77 -9.93 16.83
C VAL A 303 17.80 -8.60 17.60
N SER A 304 17.59 -7.46 16.94
CA SER A 304 17.54 -6.17 17.60
C SER A 304 16.33 -6.06 18.54
N THR A 305 15.21 -6.64 18.14
CA THR A 305 14.01 -6.73 19.00
C THR A 305 14.31 -7.52 20.27
N GLN A 306 14.98 -8.67 20.15
CA GLN A 306 15.31 -9.53 21.30
C GLN A 306 16.39 -8.92 22.19
N GLU A 307 17.48 -8.43 21.59
CA GLU A 307 18.66 -8.01 22.34
C GLU A 307 18.59 -6.57 22.87
N VAL A 308 17.82 -5.70 22.21
CA VAL A 308 17.79 -4.28 22.58
C VAL A 308 16.38 -3.80 22.92
N TRP A 309 15.42 -3.92 22.01
CA TRP A 309 14.14 -3.20 22.15
C TRP A 309 13.27 -3.78 23.25
N ASN A 310 13.11 -5.10 23.31
CA ASN A 310 12.36 -5.76 24.38
C ASN A 310 13.05 -5.59 25.73
N LYS A 311 14.40 -5.63 25.76
CA LYS A 311 15.15 -5.38 26.98
C LYS A 311 14.96 -3.95 27.48
N ALA A 312 15.05 -2.96 26.58
CA ALA A 312 14.83 -1.55 26.94
C ALA A 312 13.44 -1.31 27.52
N GLN A 313 12.40 -1.97 26.97
CA GLN A 313 11.02 -1.80 27.44
C GLN A 313 10.74 -2.47 28.78
N ASN A 314 11.36 -3.61 29.06
CA ASN A 314 11.01 -4.47 30.19
C ASN A 314 11.99 -4.36 31.38
N ASP A 315 13.18 -3.82 31.18
CA ASP A 315 14.21 -3.69 32.23
C ASP A 315 14.04 -2.40 33.07
N VAL A 316 12.96 -2.36 33.85
CA VAL A 316 12.68 -1.21 34.74
C VAL A 316 13.85 -0.90 35.65
N ALA A 317 14.50 -1.92 36.23
CA ALA A 317 15.62 -1.74 37.15
C ALA A 317 16.85 -1.15 36.44
N GLY A 318 17.14 -1.60 35.22
CA GLY A 318 18.21 -1.04 34.40
C GLY A 318 17.96 0.41 34.00
N VAL A 319 16.74 0.75 33.57
CA VAL A 319 16.33 2.13 33.26
C VAL A 319 16.49 3.05 34.48
N GLU A 320 16.03 2.61 35.64
CA GLU A 320 16.20 3.41 36.86
C GLU A 320 17.67 3.64 37.22
N LYS A 321 18.48 2.59 37.15
CA LYS A 321 19.93 2.66 37.39
C LYS A 321 20.61 3.59 36.39
N PHE A 322 20.24 3.48 35.12
CA PHE A 322 20.74 4.34 34.06
C PHE A 322 20.37 5.81 34.30
N PHE A 323 19.10 6.09 34.63
CA PHE A 323 18.65 7.44 34.99
C PHE A 323 19.42 8.00 36.16
N LYS A 324 19.55 7.25 37.29
CA LYS A 324 20.29 7.68 38.48
C LYS A 324 21.74 8.06 38.14
N LYS A 325 22.42 7.26 37.32
CA LYS A 325 23.79 7.50 36.85
C LYS A 325 23.91 8.74 36.00
N ASN A 326 22.91 9.00 35.17
CA ASN A 326 22.91 10.09 34.18
C ASN A 326 22.00 11.26 34.57
N LYS A 327 21.56 11.35 35.83
CA LYS A 327 20.54 12.29 36.31
C LYS A 327 20.83 13.74 35.96
N LYS A 328 22.11 14.14 35.93
CA LYS A 328 22.55 15.50 35.59
C LYS A 328 22.26 15.91 34.12
N LYS A 329 22.10 14.94 33.25
CA LYS A 329 21.75 15.13 31.81
C LYS A 329 20.31 15.58 31.64
N TYR A 330 19.41 15.11 32.51
CA TYR A 330 17.98 15.34 32.43
C TYR A 330 17.56 16.56 33.21
N LYS A 331 17.09 17.59 32.52
CA LYS A 331 16.65 18.87 33.10
C LYS A 331 15.33 19.28 32.48
N PHE A 332 14.55 20.02 33.22
CA PHE A 332 13.44 20.79 32.67
C PHE A 332 13.92 22.19 32.30
N GLU A 333 13.39 22.77 31.24
CA GLU A 333 13.61 24.18 30.90
C GLU A 333 12.79 25.09 31.81
N THR A 334 11.60 24.64 32.21
CA THR A 334 10.70 25.30 33.14
C THR A 334 10.16 24.31 34.16
N PRO A 335 9.77 24.72 35.38
CA PRO A 335 9.13 23.85 36.35
C PRO A 335 7.92 23.11 35.77
N ARG A 336 7.64 21.92 36.27
CA ARG A 336 6.50 21.11 35.79
C ARG A 336 5.60 20.71 36.96
N PHE A 337 4.32 20.64 36.72
CA PHE A 337 3.39 20.02 37.67
C PHE A 337 3.41 18.50 37.46
N ARG A 338 3.66 17.77 38.54
CA ARG A 338 3.61 16.30 38.56
C ARG A 338 2.45 15.84 39.42
N GLY A 339 1.45 15.19 38.83
CA GLY A 339 0.26 14.80 39.57
C GLY A 339 -0.89 14.37 38.68
N ALA A 340 -2.09 14.52 39.20
CA ALA A 340 -3.33 14.24 38.54
C ALA A 340 -4.21 15.49 38.38
N VAL A 341 -4.84 15.65 37.23
CA VAL A 341 -5.94 16.57 36.97
C VAL A 341 -7.23 15.78 37.12
N ILE A 342 -8.05 16.08 38.09
CA ILE A 342 -9.27 15.34 38.43
C ILE A 342 -10.45 16.23 38.11
N GLN A 343 -11.29 15.79 37.17
CA GLN A 343 -12.57 16.44 36.83
C GLN A 343 -13.71 15.49 37.19
N ALA A 344 -14.76 16.02 37.81
CA ALA A 344 -15.92 15.22 38.19
C ALA A 344 -17.25 15.99 38.14
N ASN A 345 -18.33 15.24 38.19
CA ASN A 345 -19.67 15.81 38.26
C ASN A 345 -20.09 16.25 39.66
N THR A 346 -19.37 15.83 40.73
CA THR A 346 -19.56 16.27 42.11
C THR A 346 -18.22 16.41 42.83
N GLN A 347 -18.17 17.23 43.88
CA GLN A 347 -17.01 17.36 44.75
C GLN A 347 -16.69 16.03 45.46
N GLU A 348 -17.71 15.30 45.91
CA GLU A 348 -17.53 14.01 46.56
C GLU A 348 -16.74 13.01 45.70
N ASN A 349 -17.00 13.00 44.38
CA ASN A 349 -16.22 12.16 43.46
C ASN A 349 -14.75 12.59 43.35
N ILE A 350 -14.43 13.89 43.44
CA ILE A 350 -13.05 14.37 43.49
C ILE A 350 -12.39 13.87 44.78
N ASP A 351 -13.05 14.08 45.93
CA ASP A 351 -12.54 13.71 47.24
C ASP A 351 -12.29 12.20 47.34
N ASN A 352 -13.17 11.39 46.77
CA ASN A 352 -13.00 9.94 46.64
C ASN A 352 -11.73 9.56 45.85
N ILE A 353 -11.50 10.17 44.68
CA ILE A 353 -10.30 9.92 43.90
C ILE A 353 -9.04 10.36 44.69
N LYS A 354 -9.06 11.55 45.28
CA LYS A 354 -7.92 12.06 46.10
C LYS A 354 -7.62 11.12 47.27
N SER A 355 -8.63 10.61 47.95
CA SER A 355 -8.47 9.62 49.02
C SER A 355 -7.83 8.32 48.57
N MET A 356 -8.22 7.82 47.35
CA MET A 356 -7.64 6.59 46.79
C MET A 356 -6.14 6.74 46.53
N ILE A 357 -5.70 7.91 46.02
CA ILE A 357 -4.30 8.14 45.62
C ILE A 357 -3.44 8.81 46.71
N ALA A 358 -4.04 9.19 47.85
CA ALA A 358 -3.33 9.80 48.94
C ALA A 358 -2.15 8.93 49.41
N GLY A 359 -0.97 9.55 49.51
CA GLY A 359 0.27 8.88 49.96
C GLY A 359 0.88 7.89 48.98
N LYS A 360 0.29 7.74 47.76
CA LYS A 360 0.82 6.87 46.70
C LYS A 360 1.81 7.62 45.79
N GLY A 361 2.66 6.88 45.12
CA GLY A 361 3.45 7.42 44.02
C GLY A 361 2.62 7.65 42.79
N ILE A 362 2.96 8.64 41.95
CA ILE A 362 2.23 8.95 40.72
C ILE A 362 2.11 7.74 39.78
N SER A 363 3.09 6.86 39.75
CA SER A 363 3.08 5.62 38.97
C SER A 363 1.99 4.62 39.41
N GLU A 364 1.53 4.73 40.63
CA GLU A 364 0.49 3.87 41.21
C GLU A 364 -0.92 4.44 41.01
N TYR A 365 -1.05 5.75 40.73
CA TYR A 365 -2.35 6.43 40.67
C TYR A 365 -3.33 5.69 39.75
N LYS A 366 -2.90 5.38 38.54
CA LYS A 366 -3.76 4.71 37.57
C LYS A 366 -4.24 3.34 38.06
N SER A 367 -3.33 2.49 38.52
CA SER A 367 -3.66 1.14 38.98
C SER A 367 -4.55 1.16 40.23
N VAL A 368 -4.32 2.10 41.16
CA VAL A 368 -5.14 2.27 42.37
C VAL A 368 -6.56 2.73 42.00
N ILE A 369 -6.67 3.70 41.10
CA ILE A 369 -7.98 4.20 40.65
C ILE A 369 -8.72 3.08 39.90
N ASP A 370 -8.09 2.41 38.93
CA ASP A 370 -8.69 1.34 38.13
C ASP A 370 -9.17 0.15 39.01
N ALA A 371 -8.45 -0.13 40.12
CA ALA A 371 -8.80 -1.21 41.03
C ALA A 371 -9.94 -0.86 42.03
N ASN A 372 -10.10 0.40 42.38
CA ASN A 372 -11.01 0.82 43.44
C ASN A 372 -12.22 1.63 42.98
N LEU A 373 -12.17 2.19 41.74
CA LEU A 373 -13.29 2.95 41.19
C LEU A 373 -14.31 2.02 40.53
N PRO A 374 -15.57 1.98 40.97
CA PRO A 374 -16.62 1.19 40.32
C PRO A 374 -16.80 1.60 38.86
N LYS A 375 -16.99 0.63 37.95
CA LYS A 375 -17.18 0.86 36.51
C LYS A 375 -18.25 1.88 36.17
N ASP A 376 -19.34 1.87 36.90
CA ASP A 376 -20.45 2.83 36.74
C ASP A 376 -20.07 4.25 37.14
N SER A 377 -19.11 4.40 38.06
CA SER A 377 -18.60 5.70 38.51
C SER A 377 -17.56 6.28 37.55
N MET A 378 -16.96 5.48 36.68
CA MET A 378 -15.95 5.95 35.69
C MET A 378 -16.51 7.02 34.73
N ARG A 379 -17.82 7.02 34.45
CA ARG A 379 -18.45 8.05 33.61
C ARG A 379 -18.58 9.41 34.32
N ASN A 380 -18.48 9.42 35.64
CA ASN A 380 -18.67 10.60 36.50
C ASN A 380 -17.37 11.31 36.85
N VAL A 381 -16.24 10.70 36.49
CA VAL A 381 -14.89 11.25 36.75
C VAL A 381 -14.01 11.14 35.51
N ARG A 382 -13.06 12.06 35.40
CA ARG A 382 -11.96 12.01 34.44
C ARG A 382 -10.68 12.35 35.17
N VAL A 383 -9.73 11.44 35.13
CA VAL A 383 -8.43 11.65 35.76
C VAL A 383 -7.36 11.62 34.66
N GLU A 384 -6.58 12.69 34.60
CA GLU A 384 -5.43 12.82 33.69
C GLU A 384 -4.16 12.87 34.55
N ILE A 385 -3.32 11.86 34.42
CA ILE A 385 -2.13 11.67 35.25
C ILE A 385 -0.88 11.93 34.40
N GLY A 386 0.02 12.81 34.91
CA GLY A 386 1.20 13.13 34.13
C GLY A 386 2.16 14.09 34.78
N VAL A 387 3.13 14.51 33.98
CA VAL A 387 4.07 15.58 34.26
C VAL A 387 3.86 16.66 33.22
N PHE A 388 3.28 17.78 33.60
CA PHE A 388 2.78 18.82 32.72
C PHE A 388 3.70 20.04 32.75
N ALA A 389 4.11 20.51 31.60
CA ALA A 389 4.68 21.83 31.41
C ALA A 389 3.55 22.87 31.28
N ILE A 390 3.91 24.15 31.40
CA ILE A 390 3.02 25.26 31.05
C ILE A 390 2.64 25.10 29.55
N GLY A 391 1.35 25.14 29.27
CA GLY A 391 0.77 24.93 27.93
C GLY A 391 0.27 23.49 27.65
N ASP A 392 0.67 22.50 28.45
CA ASP A 392 0.24 21.11 28.23
C ASP A 392 -1.21 20.87 28.68
N ASN A 393 -1.67 21.54 29.73
CA ASN A 393 -3.02 21.40 30.25
C ASN A 393 -3.52 22.73 30.88
N ALA A 394 -4.56 23.28 30.31
CA ALA A 394 -5.10 24.59 30.74
C ALA A 394 -5.56 24.64 32.21
N TRP A 395 -5.97 23.51 32.80
CA TRP A 395 -6.30 23.44 34.22
C TRP A 395 -5.05 23.46 35.10
N VAL A 396 -3.98 22.81 34.67
CA VAL A 396 -2.68 22.87 35.34
C VAL A 396 -2.11 24.27 35.26
N ASP A 397 -2.20 24.90 34.08
CA ASP A 397 -1.74 26.28 33.91
C ASP A 397 -2.40 27.22 34.89
N LYS A 398 -3.72 27.13 35.03
CA LYS A 398 -4.49 27.97 35.95
C LYS A 398 -4.24 27.64 37.44
N LEU A 399 -4.40 26.35 37.78
CA LEU A 399 -4.48 25.95 39.21
C LEU A 399 -3.10 25.71 39.85
N ALA A 400 -2.10 25.29 39.07
CA ALA A 400 -0.74 25.06 39.58
C ALA A 400 0.20 26.25 39.31
N PHE A 401 0.09 26.88 38.14
CA PHE A 401 1.01 27.96 37.74
C PHE A 401 0.38 29.36 37.78
N GLY A 402 -0.91 29.47 38.04
CA GLY A 402 -1.60 30.78 38.10
C GLY A 402 -1.68 31.47 36.73
N GLN A 403 -1.64 30.72 35.62
CA GLN A 403 -1.64 31.26 34.28
C GLN A 403 -2.89 30.81 33.50
N GLY A 404 -3.41 31.71 32.64
CA GLY A 404 -4.57 31.41 31.80
C GLY A 404 -5.90 31.35 32.57
N GLU A 405 -6.98 31.07 31.83
CA GLU A 405 -8.36 31.06 32.35
C GLU A 405 -8.83 29.67 32.79
N GLY A 406 -8.05 28.62 32.51
CA GLY A 406 -8.41 27.22 32.69
C GLY A 406 -9.12 26.62 31.48
N GLY A 407 -9.32 25.31 31.50
CA GLY A 407 -9.96 24.57 30.43
C GLY A 407 -11.50 24.62 30.52
N LYS A 408 -12.17 24.01 29.53
CA LYS A 408 -13.62 23.77 29.59
C LYS A 408 -13.88 22.44 30.30
N LEU A 409 -14.79 22.46 31.29
CA LEU A 409 -15.29 21.22 31.89
C LEU A 409 -16.07 20.41 30.85
N ARG A 410 -15.96 19.09 30.94
CA ARG A 410 -16.81 18.21 30.15
C ARG A 410 -18.29 18.44 30.51
N LYS A 411 -19.19 18.29 29.53
CA LYS A 411 -20.62 18.39 29.75
C LYS A 411 -21.08 17.47 30.89
N GLY A 412 -21.72 18.03 31.91
CA GLY A 412 -22.18 17.33 33.09
C GLY A 412 -21.16 17.27 34.25
N PHE A 413 -19.97 17.83 34.06
CA PHE A 413 -18.96 17.98 35.14
C PHE A 413 -19.04 19.38 35.74
N THR A 414 -18.85 19.48 37.06
CA THR A 414 -19.03 20.73 37.81
C THR A 414 -17.77 21.15 38.55
N ALA A 415 -16.81 20.26 38.76
CA ALA A 415 -15.63 20.53 39.54
C ALA A 415 -14.34 19.98 38.87
N VAL A 416 -13.21 20.64 39.16
CA VAL A 416 -11.86 20.24 38.81
C VAL A 416 -10.90 20.58 39.92
N GLU A 417 -10.03 19.64 40.28
CA GLU A 417 -8.94 19.85 41.22
C GLU A 417 -7.66 19.16 40.73
N LEU A 418 -6.55 19.59 41.31
CA LEU A 418 -5.24 18.98 41.13
C LEU A 418 -4.85 18.20 42.36
N GLU A 419 -4.19 17.05 42.16
CA GLU A 419 -3.51 16.32 43.22
C GLU A 419 -2.07 16.06 42.79
N GLY A 420 -1.10 16.70 43.46
CA GLY A 420 0.30 16.62 43.08
C GLY A 420 1.08 17.86 43.51
N ARG A 421 2.22 18.08 42.86
CA ARG A 421 3.09 19.22 43.19
C ARG A 421 3.92 19.69 41.99
N ILE A 422 4.43 20.90 42.08
CA ILE A 422 5.43 21.43 41.17
C ILE A 422 6.78 20.81 41.48
N ILE A 423 7.51 20.41 40.45
CA ILE A 423 8.89 19.91 40.52
C ILE A 423 9.79 20.74 39.59
N GLU A 424 10.96 21.15 40.09
CA GLU A 424 11.94 21.97 39.37
C GLU A 424 12.83 21.15 38.43
N LYS A 425 12.97 19.87 38.70
CA LYS A 425 13.83 18.93 37.97
C LYS A 425 13.27 17.53 38.03
N PRO A 426 13.61 16.64 37.05
CA PRO A 426 13.22 15.25 37.10
C PRO A 426 13.76 14.57 38.37
N GLU A 427 12.88 13.92 39.13
CA GLU A 427 13.21 13.17 40.32
C GLU A 427 13.34 11.68 40.04
N THR A 428 12.50 11.18 39.16
CA THR A 428 12.47 9.80 38.68
C THR A 428 12.58 9.75 37.16
N TYR A 429 12.88 8.57 36.58
CA TYR A 429 12.90 8.42 35.15
C TYR A 429 11.53 8.62 34.53
N LEU A 430 10.44 8.38 35.26
CA LEU A 430 9.06 8.57 34.81
C LEU A 430 8.74 10.03 34.48
N ASP A 431 9.43 10.98 35.13
CA ASP A 431 9.23 12.40 34.87
C ASP A 431 9.74 12.84 33.47
N VAL A 432 10.60 12.03 32.87
CA VAL A 432 11.21 12.21 31.55
C VAL A 432 11.28 10.89 30.78
N LYS A 433 10.26 10.05 30.95
CA LYS A 433 10.26 8.66 30.50
C LYS A 433 10.69 8.49 29.03
N GLY A 434 10.12 9.25 28.10
CA GLY A 434 10.41 9.11 26.68
C GLY A 434 11.89 9.31 26.34
N VAL A 435 12.49 10.37 26.91
CA VAL A 435 13.91 10.70 26.69
C VAL A 435 14.83 9.65 27.32
N VAL A 436 14.54 9.24 28.54
CA VAL A 436 15.38 8.25 29.26
C VAL A 436 15.30 6.89 28.60
N MET A 437 14.13 6.45 28.16
CA MET A 437 13.94 5.17 27.46
C MET A 437 14.71 5.14 26.13
N ASN A 438 14.67 6.23 25.36
CA ASN A 438 15.43 6.34 24.13
C ASN A 438 16.94 6.31 24.37
N ASP A 439 17.42 7.06 25.35
CA ASP A 439 18.84 7.06 25.73
C ASP A 439 19.31 5.70 26.27
N TYR A 440 18.45 5.01 27.03
CA TYR A 440 18.75 3.68 27.55
C TYR A 440 18.81 2.64 26.42
N GLN A 441 17.90 2.72 25.46
CA GLN A 441 17.93 1.87 24.27
C GLN A 441 19.23 2.05 23.49
N LYS A 442 19.66 3.31 23.25
CA LYS A 442 20.95 3.60 22.61
C LYS A 442 22.12 3.03 23.40
N TYR A 443 22.10 3.19 24.73
CA TYR A 443 23.15 2.63 25.59
C TYR A 443 23.22 1.10 25.50
N LEU A 444 22.09 0.40 25.47
CA LEU A 444 22.05 -1.05 25.31
C LEU A 444 22.60 -1.45 23.95
N GLU A 445 22.22 -0.75 22.90
CA GLU A 445 22.68 -1.00 21.53
C GLU A 445 24.19 -0.81 21.41
N GLU A 446 24.75 0.30 21.91
CA GLU A 446 26.18 0.55 21.91
C GLU A 446 26.95 -0.54 22.65
N LYS A 447 26.46 -0.96 23.81
CA LYS A 447 27.07 -2.05 24.60
C LYS A 447 27.00 -3.39 23.88
N TRP A 448 25.91 -3.66 23.22
CA TRP A 448 25.76 -4.88 22.46
C TRP A 448 26.70 -4.89 21.24
N VAL A 449 26.75 -3.82 20.46
CA VAL A 449 27.66 -3.68 19.31
C VAL A 449 29.12 -3.79 19.75
N GLU A 450 29.54 -3.15 20.87
CA GLU A 450 30.89 -3.34 21.44
C GLU A 450 31.19 -4.82 21.72
N SER A 451 30.21 -5.56 22.21
CA SER A 451 30.35 -7.00 22.47
C SER A 451 30.47 -7.83 21.19
N LEU A 452 29.67 -7.49 20.17
CA LEU A 452 29.72 -8.16 18.86
C LEU A 452 31.05 -7.92 18.14
N ARG A 453 31.60 -6.69 18.20
CA ARG A 453 32.90 -6.35 17.64
C ARG A 453 34.06 -7.11 18.32
N LYS A 454 33.90 -7.52 19.58
CA LYS A 454 34.86 -8.39 20.29
C LYS A 454 34.65 -9.88 19.96
N LYS A 455 33.39 -10.29 19.75
CA LYS A 455 33.01 -11.68 19.47
C LYS A 455 33.36 -12.09 18.05
N TYR A 456 33.13 -11.22 17.07
CA TYR A 456 33.25 -11.53 15.64
C TYR A 456 34.42 -10.81 14.98
N LYS A 457 35.15 -11.57 14.16
CA LYS A 457 36.29 -11.02 13.40
C LYS A 457 35.79 -10.37 12.11
N VAL A 458 36.13 -9.10 11.92
CA VAL A 458 35.90 -8.35 10.68
C VAL A 458 37.23 -8.08 9.98
N LYS A 459 37.27 -8.30 8.66
CA LYS A 459 38.41 -7.92 7.81
C LYS A 459 37.87 -7.16 6.62
N VAL A 460 38.37 -5.96 6.39
CA VAL A 460 38.00 -5.10 5.26
C VAL A 460 39.17 -5.04 4.27
N ASN A 461 38.86 -5.24 2.99
CA ASN A 461 39.79 -5.02 1.89
C ASN A 461 39.73 -3.55 1.47
N LYS A 462 40.69 -2.75 1.92
CA LYS A 462 40.75 -1.31 1.67
C LYS A 462 40.92 -0.97 0.18
N ASP A 463 41.51 -1.84 -0.61
CA ASP A 463 41.73 -1.57 -2.04
C ASP A 463 40.42 -1.79 -2.81
N VAL A 464 39.66 -2.80 -2.45
CA VAL A 464 38.29 -2.98 -2.98
C VAL A 464 37.36 -1.83 -2.54
N LEU A 465 37.51 -1.35 -1.29
CA LEU A 465 36.70 -0.23 -0.79
C LEU A 465 36.84 1.03 -1.65
N LYS A 466 38.05 1.32 -2.14
CA LYS A 466 38.31 2.48 -3.03
C LYS A 466 37.62 2.36 -4.39
N THR A 467 37.23 1.16 -4.80
CA THR A 467 36.56 0.89 -6.09
C THR A 467 35.03 0.89 -5.98
N VAL A 468 34.48 1.20 -4.80
CA VAL A 468 33.04 1.35 -4.62
C VAL A 468 32.54 2.50 -5.48
N ASN A 469 31.53 2.21 -6.33
CA ASN A 469 31.01 3.12 -7.36
C ASN A 469 32.06 3.64 -8.39
N ASN A 470 33.25 3.05 -8.41
CA ASN A 470 34.30 3.36 -9.37
C ASN A 470 35.00 2.06 -9.78
N HIS A 471 34.50 1.41 -10.82
CA HIS A 471 34.91 0.07 -11.24
C HIS A 471 36.10 0.08 -12.22
N GLU A 472 36.83 1.20 -12.33
CA GLU A 472 38.06 1.32 -13.15
C GLU A 472 39.25 0.57 -12.54
#